data_9c7f7b0c8ad2f6cfac88485d9b795d34
#
_entry.id   9c7f7b0c8ad2f6cfac88485d9b795d34
#
_cell.length_a   1.000
_cell.length_b   1.000
_cell.length_c   1.000
_cell.angle_alpha   90.00
_cell.angle_beta   90.00
_cell.angle_gamma   90.00
#
_symmetry.space_group_name_H-M   'P 1'
#
loop_
_entity.id
_entity.type
_entity.pdbx_description
1 polymer ?
#
loop_
_entity_poly.entity_id
_entity_poly.type
_entity_poly.pdbx_seq_one_letter_code
_entity_poly.pdbx_strand_id
1 'polypeptide(L)'
;MDTTNLFRLDGRTALITGGSRGIGKMIAAGFIAQGATVYISSRKAEACFETAKELGEKCIPLPQDVSTVAGCKALAAQLAEHTDTLDILVNNAGAAWGEPFDVFPEKGWDKVMDLNVKSPFFLTQALHPALKAAASHDRPAKVINITSIDGQRLNPWETYSYHASKSALIYLTKRMAARLIEDSINVTSIAPGAFASEMNRAARDHADAIAKGIPAKRIGVDEDMAGAAIYLASRAGDYVVGDTITVDGGLVHAALGTSIDA
;
A
#
# COMPACT_ATOMS: atom_id res chain seq x y z
N MET A 1 6.38 4.45 -31.16
CA MET A 1 5.77 4.15 -29.86
C MET A 1 5.38 5.47 -29.21
N ASP A 2 4.10 5.65 -28.82
CA ASP A 2 3.66 6.81 -28.06
C ASP A 2 3.62 6.46 -26.56
N THR A 3 4.38 7.17 -25.75
CA THR A 3 4.46 6.99 -24.29
C THR A 3 3.85 8.16 -23.50
N THR A 4 3.27 9.15 -24.19
CA THR A 4 2.78 10.39 -23.60
C THR A 4 1.74 10.14 -22.49
N ASN A 5 0.86 9.15 -22.71
CA ASN A 5 -0.21 8.82 -21.78
C ASN A 5 0.05 7.51 -20.98
N LEU A 6 1.28 6.98 -21.02
CA LEU A 6 1.61 5.68 -20.46
C LEU A 6 1.37 5.60 -18.94
N PHE A 7 1.62 6.71 -18.23
CA PHE A 7 1.49 6.81 -16.77
C PHE A 7 0.21 7.53 -16.31
N ARG A 8 -0.66 7.90 -17.25
CA ARG A 8 -1.92 8.60 -16.92
C ARG A 8 -2.95 7.65 -16.30
N LEU A 9 -3.75 8.21 -15.39
CA LEU A 9 -4.85 7.52 -14.71
C LEU A 9 -6.21 8.19 -14.98
N ASP A 10 -6.33 8.94 -16.07
CA ASP A 10 -7.57 9.61 -16.44
C ASP A 10 -8.72 8.60 -16.57
N GLY A 11 -9.84 8.93 -15.93
CA GLY A 11 -11.03 8.06 -15.92
C GLY A 11 -10.85 6.75 -15.15
N ARG A 12 -9.81 6.61 -14.32
CA ARG A 12 -9.64 5.52 -13.36
C ARG A 12 -10.25 5.91 -12.01
N THR A 13 -10.89 4.94 -11.38
CA THR A 13 -11.39 5.02 -10.01
C THR A 13 -10.50 4.20 -9.10
N ALA A 14 -9.99 4.82 -8.02
CA ALA A 14 -9.11 4.16 -7.06
C ALA A 14 -9.69 4.19 -5.65
N LEU A 15 -9.50 3.11 -4.87
CA LEU A 15 -9.77 3.06 -3.43
C LEU A 15 -8.45 2.81 -2.69
N ILE A 16 -8.14 3.65 -1.69
CA ILE A 16 -6.91 3.57 -0.90
C ILE A 16 -7.26 3.47 0.59
N THR A 17 -6.95 2.33 1.21
CA THR A 17 -7.10 2.17 2.66
C THR A 17 -5.93 2.82 3.40
N GLY A 18 -6.20 3.43 4.58
CA GLY A 18 -5.20 4.22 5.29
C GLY A 18 -4.78 5.49 4.52
N GLY A 19 -5.65 6.01 3.65
CA GLY A 19 -5.38 7.13 2.74
C GLY A 19 -5.31 8.51 3.40
N SER A 20 -5.65 8.64 4.68
CA SER A 20 -5.71 9.94 5.37
C SER A 20 -4.35 10.49 5.82
N ARG A 21 -3.24 9.75 5.66
CA ARG A 21 -1.90 10.19 6.06
C ARG A 21 -0.79 9.29 5.49
N GLY A 22 0.47 9.75 5.61
CA GLY A 22 1.67 8.98 5.26
C GLY A 22 1.59 8.40 3.84
N ILE A 23 2.06 7.18 3.66
CA ILE A 23 2.16 6.50 2.35
C ILE A 23 0.82 6.49 1.60
N GLY A 24 -0.29 6.23 2.28
CA GLY A 24 -1.61 6.23 1.62
C GLY A 24 -2.00 7.60 1.06
N LYS A 25 -1.69 8.69 1.79
CA LYS A 25 -1.91 10.08 1.31
C LYS A 25 -0.98 10.44 0.15
N MET A 26 0.30 10.03 0.20
CA MET A 26 1.27 10.22 -0.89
C MET A 26 0.76 9.59 -2.19
N ILE A 27 0.27 8.34 -2.10
CA ILE A 27 -0.30 7.61 -3.25
C ILE A 27 -1.58 8.30 -3.75
N ALA A 28 -2.48 8.72 -2.85
CA ALA A 28 -3.72 9.40 -3.21
C ALA A 28 -3.44 10.70 -3.98
N ALA A 29 -2.52 11.53 -3.47
CA ALA A 29 -2.11 12.76 -4.14
C ALA A 29 -1.52 12.50 -5.53
N GLY A 30 -0.64 11.48 -5.66
CA GLY A 30 -0.06 11.09 -6.92
C GLY A 30 -1.10 10.60 -7.94
N PHE A 31 -2.07 9.80 -7.52
CA PHE A 31 -3.13 9.30 -8.41
C PHE A 31 -4.06 10.43 -8.89
N ILE A 32 -4.42 11.36 -8.00
CA ILE A 32 -5.21 12.55 -8.35
C ILE A 32 -4.46 13.41 -9.37
N ALA A 33 -3.15 13.64 -9.15
CA ALA A 33 -2.31 14.39 -10.08
C ALA A 33 -2.22 13.74 -11.47
N GLN A 34 -2.36 12.41 -11.56
CA GLN A 34 -2.44 11.67 -12.82
C GLN A 34 -3.86 11.55 -13.40
N GLY A 35 -4.87 12.15 -12.76
CA GLY A 35 -6.22 12.28 -13.31
C GLY A 35 -7.26 11.32 -12.72
N ALA A 36 -6.89 10.43 -11.79
CA ALA A 36 -7.83 9.51 -11.16
C ALA A 36 -8.83 10.20 -10.22
N THR A 37 -10.00 9.59 -10.04
CA THR A 37 -10.88 9.82 -8.90
C THR A 37 -10.50 8.85 -7.79
N VAL A 38 -10.24 9.38 -6.59
CA VAL A 38 -9.67 8.59 -5.49
C VAL A 38 -10.61 8.59 -4.28
N TYR A 39 -11.01 7.41 -3.87
CA TYR A 39 -11.68 7.19 -2.59
C TYR A 39 -10.61 6.85 -1.54
N ILE A 40 -10.61 7.56 -0.41
CA ILE A 40 -9.72 7.27 0.71
C ILE A 40 -10.51 6.75 1.90
N SER A 41 -9.97 5.72 2.57
CA SER A 41 -10.58 5.18 3.78
C SER A 41 -9.63 5.21 4.96
N SER A 42 -10.14 5.54 6.14
CA SER A 42 -9.44 5.44 7.40
C SER A 42 -10.44 5.33 8.57
N ARG A 43 -9.98 4.81 9.73
CA ARG A 43 -10.83 4.66 10.93
C ARG A 43 -11.26 5.99 11.54
N LYS A 44 -10.41 7.02 11.42
CA LYS A 44 -10.69 8.35 11.97
C LYS A 44 -11.40 9.15 10.89
N ALA A 45 -12.71 9.31 11.05
CA ALA A 45 -13.56 10.00 10.09
C ALA A 45 -13.08 11.45 9.84
N GLU A 46 -12.83 12.23 10.90
CA GLU A 46 -12.36 13.60 10.81
C GLU A 46 -11.11 13.72 9.94
N ALA A 47 -10.06 12.95 10.24
CA ALA A 47 -8.82 12.96 9.44
C ALA A 47 -9.04 12.50 7.98
N CYS A 48 -10.05 11.65 7.74
CA CYS A 48 -10.41 11.23 6.39
C CYS A 48 -11.04 12.39 5.61
N PHE A 49 -11.97 13.11 6.23
CA PHE A 49 -12.62 14.28 5.63
C PHE A 49 -11.65 15.45 5.42
N GLU A 50 -10.78 15.75 6.40
CA GLU A 50 -9.76 16.79 6.27
C GLU A 50 -8.81 16.53 5.11
N THR A 51 -8.30 15.29 5.02
CA THR A 51 -7.40 14.92 3.92
C THR A 51 -8.10 14.98 2.56
N ALA A 52 -9.35 14.53 2.48
CA ALA A 52 -10.11 14.63 1.23
C ALA A 52 -10.30 16.09 0.79
N LYS A 53 -10.62 16.97 1.74
CA LYS A 53 -10.72 18.42 1.49
C LYS A 53 -9.39 19.02 1.01
N GLU A 54 -8.27 18.63 1.61
CA GLU A 54 -6.93 19.08 1.22
C GLU A 54 -6.55 18.65 -0.20
N LEU A 55 -6.86 17.38 -0.55
CA LEU A 55 -6.53 16.80 -1.85
C LEU A 55 -7.48 17.24 -2.99
N GLY A 56 -8.61 17.87 -2.65
CA GLY A 56 -9.53 18.48 -3.60
C GLY A 56 -10.66 17.57 -4.10
N GLU A 57 -11.43 18.06 -5.08
CA GLU A 57 -12.71 17.48 -5.53
C GLU A 57 -12.64 16.02 -6.02
N LYS A 58 -11.47 15.60 -6.50
CA LYS A 58 -11.27 14.21 -6.95
C LYS A 58 -10.98 13.22 -5.80
N CYS A 59 -10.94 13.71 -4.55
CA CYS A 59 -10.73 12.88 -3.36
C CYS A 59 -12.02 12.75 -2.56
N ILE A 60 -12.54 11.53 -2.43
CA ILE A 60 -13.81 11.24 -1.74
C ILE A 60 -13.51 10.43 -0.47
N PRO A 61 -13.93 10.90 0.72
CA PRO A 61 -13.70 10.19 1.98
C PRO A 61 -14.75 9.09 2.21
N LEU A 62 -14.30 7.88 2.52
CA LEU A 62 -15.11 6.74 2.96
C LEU A 62 -14.59 6.22 4.31
N PRO A 63 -14.94 6.88 5.44
CA PRO A 63 -14.45 6.47 6.75
C PRO A 63 -14.91 5.06 7.12
N GLN A 64 -13.96 4.14 7.36
CA GLN A 64 -14.25 2.77 7.76
C GLN A 64 -13.06 2.11 8.47
N ASP A 65 -13.34 1.26 9.46
CA ASP A 65 -12.35 0.36 10.04
C ASP A 65 -12.34 -0.98 9.28
N VAL A 66 -11.27 -1.23 8.56
CA VAL A 66 -11.09 -2.46 7.77
C VAL A 66 -10.33 -3.55 8.53
N SER A 67 -10.12 -3.42 9.84
CA SER A 67 -9.46 -4.46 10.65
C SER A 67 -10.28 -5.73 10.82
N THR A 68 -11.56 -5.71 10.46
CA THR A 68 -12.47 -6.85 10.52
C THR A 68 -13.09 -7.17 9.16
N VAL A 69 -13.51 -8.41 8.96
CA VAL A 69 -14.21 -8.83 7.73
C VAL A 69 -15.51 -8.04 7.53
N ALA A 70 -16.24 -7.76 8.63
CA ALA A 70 -17.44 -6.94 8.58
C ALA A 70 -17.13 -5.51 8.10
N GLY A 71 -16.05 -4.91 8.60
CA GLY A 71 -15.58 -3.59 8.15
C GLY A 71 -15.15 -3.57 6.68
N CYS A 72 -14.50 -4.63 6.19
CA CYS A 72 -14.16 -4.76 4.77
C CYS A 72 -15.42 -4.79 3.88
N LYS A 73 -16.44 -5.56 4.30
CA LYS A 73 -17.74 -5.62 3.59
C LYS A 73 -18.47 -4.29 3.63
N ALA A 74 -18.44 -3.61 4.78
CA ALA A 74 -19.07 -2.29 4.93
C ALA A 74 -18.40 -1.24 4.02
N LEU A 75 -17.06 -1.24 3.91
CA LEU A 75 -16.37 -0.34 2.98
C LEU A 75 -16.74 -0.63 1.52
N ALA A 76 -16.83 -1.91 1.15
CA ALA A 76 -17.26 -2.28 -0.20
C ALA A 76 -18.70 -1.81 -0.50
N ALA A 77 -19.61 -1.92 0.48
CA ALA A 77 -20.97 -1.41 0.35
C ALA A 77 -21.02 0.12 0.23
N GLN A 78 -20.23 0.86 1.03
CA GLN A 78 -20.12 2.31 0.92
C GLN A 78 -19.60 2.73 -0.47
N LEU A 79 -18.59 2.03 -1.02
CA LEU A 79 -18.09 2.34 -2.36
C LEU A 79 -19.18 2.12 -3.42
N ALA A 80 -19.98 1.08 -3.30
CA ALA A 80 -21.06 0.76 -4.23
C ALA A 80 -22.18 1.82 -4.29
N GLU A 81 -22.30 2.67 -3.25
CA GLU A 81 -23.19 3.84 -3.29
C GLU A 81 -22.71 4.94 -4.25
N HIS A 82 -21.44 4.88 -4.65
CA HIS A 82 -20.80 5.90 -5.50
C HIS A 82 -20.46 5.37 -6.90
N THR A 83 -20.11 4.09 -7.02
CA THR A 83 -19.66 3.50 -8.30
C THR A 83 -19.83 1.99 -8.31
N ASP A 84 -20.19 1.43 -9.46
CA ASP A 84 -20.27 -0.01 -9.69
C ASP A 84 -18.93 -0.63 -10.11
N THR A 85 -17.93 0.20 -10.42
CA THR A 85 -16.63 -0.24 -10.94
C THR A 85 -15.48 0.31 -10.11
N LEU A 86 -14.43 -0.49 -9.96
CA LEU A 86 -13.19 -0.10 -9.27
C LEU A 86 -11.98 -0.51 -10.13
N ASP A 87 -11.25 0.46 -10.64
CA ASP A 87 -10.05 0.18 -11.45
C ASP A 87 -8.84 -0.18 -10.59
N ILE A 88 -8.68 0.46 -9.41
CA ILE A 88 -7.46 0.34 -8.60
C ILE A 88 -7.83 0.22 -7.12
N LEU A 89 -7.36 -0.86 -6.47
CA LEU A 89 -7.41 -1.02 -5.02
C LEU A 89 -5.99 -0.93 -4.46
N VAL A 90 -5.77 -0.04 -3.48
CA VAL A 90 -4.52 0.01 -2.72
C VAL A 90 -4.78 -0.41 -1.27
N ASN A 91 -4.32 -1.61 -0.91
CA ASN A 91 -4.33 -2.13 0.45
C ASN A 91 -3.13 -1.56 1.21
N ASN A 92 -3.30 -0.35 1.78
CA ASN A 92 -2.24 0.35 2.50
C ASN A 92 -2.47 0.42 4.02
N ALA A 93 -3.70 0.29 4.50
CA ALA A 93 -3.96 0.26 5.95
C ALA A 93 -3.12 -0.81 6.64
N GLY A 94 -2.42 -0.44 7.69
CA GLY A 94 -1.53 -1.35 8.40
C GLY A 94 -1.29 -0.93 9.85
N ALA A 95 -0.74 -1.87 10.63
CA ALA A 95 -0.32 -1.66 11.99
C ALA A 95 1.04 -2.33 12.25
N ALA A 96 1.77 -1.83 13.22
CA ALA A 96 2.94 -2.46 13.80
C ALA A 96 2.74 -2.60 15.32
N TRP A 97 3.43 -3.56 15.92
CA TRP A 97 3.54 -3.76 17.36
C TRP A 97 4.95 -4.21 17.69
N GLY A 98 5.58 -3.54 18.62
CA GLY A 98 6.92 -3.88 19.12
C GLY A 98 6.87 -4.10 20.63
N GLU A 99 7.37 -5.25 21.06
CA GLU A 99 7.56 -5.64 22.47
C GLU A 99 8.66 -6.68 22.55
N PRO A 100 9.36 -6.81 23.68
CA PRO A 100 10.35 -7.87 23.90
C PRO A 100 9.73 -9.26 23.71
N PHE A 101 10.55 -10.19 23.22
CA PHE A 101 10.12 -11.56 22.90
C PHE A 101 9.38 -12.23 24.05
N ASP A 102 9.93 -12.17 25.27
CA ASP A 102 9.39 -12.88 26.43
C ASP A 102 8.03 -12.38 26.93
N VAL A 103 7.61 -11.18 26.52
CA VAL A 103 6.36 -10.54 26.96
C VAL A 103 5.48 -10.09 25.79
N PHE A 104 5.75 -10.57 24.58
CA PHE A 104 4.99 -10.16 23.39
C PHE A 104 3.52 -10.62 23.50
N PRO A 105 2.53 -9.68 23.50
CA PRO A 105 1.15 -10.02 23.81
C PRO A 105 0.40 -10.54 22.58
N GLU A 106 -0.45 -11.55 22.78
CA GLU A 106 -1.35 -12.11 21.75
C GLU A 106 -2.17 -11.03 21.03
N LYS A 107 -2.75 -10.08 21.80
CA LYS A 107 -3.52 -8.97 21.20
C LYS A 107 -2.71 -8.10 20.21
N GLY A 108 -1.39 -7.98 20.45
CA GLY A 108 -0.49 -7.26 19.54
C GLY A 108 -0.26 -8.05 18.24
N TRP A 109 -0.16 -9.37 18.39
CA TRP A 109 -0.06 -10.29 17.26
C TRP A 109 -1.32 -10.24 16.39
N ASP A 110 -2.48 -10.47 16.98
CA ASP A 110 -3.77 -10.51 16.28
C ASP A 110 -4.08 -9.19 15.57
N LYS A 111 -3.88 -8.06 16.27
CA LYS A 111 -4.09 -6.73 15.68
C LYS A 111 -3.29 -6.51 14.39
N VAL A 112 -2.04 -6.97 14.38
CA VAL A 112 -1.15 -6.81 13.22
C VAL A 112 -1.54 -7.77 12.12
N MET A 113 -1.79 -9.04 12.43
CA MET A 113 -2.17 -10.05 11.44
C MET A 113 -3.54 -9.76 10.83
N ASP A 114 -4.52 -9.35 11.63
CA ASP A 114 -5.85 -9.01 11.15
C ASP A 114 -5.81 -7.82 10.15
N LEU A 115 -5.07 -6.76 10.48
CA LEU A 115 -5.05 -5.59 9.63
C LEU A 115 -4.09 -5.72 8.43
N ASN A 116 -2.92 -6.37 8.60
CA ASN A 116 -1.89 -6.42 7.56
C ASN A 116 -2.05 -7.57 6.57
N VAL A 117 -2.73 -8.66 6.96
CA VAL A 117 -2.85 -9.87 6.12
C VAL A 117 -4.30 -10.19 5.79
N LYS A 118 -5.13 -10.32 6.84
CA LYS A 118 -6.54 -10.72 6.70
C LYS A 118 -7.36 -9.64 5.98
N SER A 119 -7.17 -8.38 6.36
CA SER A 119 -7.87 -7.25 5.73
C SER A 119 -7.61 -7.13 4.22
N PRO A 120 -6.38 -7.12 3.71
CA PRO A 120 -6.11 -7.08 2.26
C PRO A 120 -6.80 -8.20 1.49
N PHE A 121 -6.84 -9.41 2.04
CA PHE A 121 -7.52 -10.53 1.40
C PHE A 121 -9.03 -10.35 1.35
N PHE A 122 -9.68 -10.09 2.49
CA PHE A 122 -11.14 -10.00 2.57
C PHE A 122 -11.70 -8.73 1.95
N LEU A 123 -10.94 -7.62 1.96
CA LEU A 123 -11.34 -6.42 1.24
C LEU A 123 -11.27 -6.63 -0.27
N THR A 124 -10.19 -7.23 -0.78
CA THR A 124 -10.09 -7.59 -2.20
C THR A 124 -11.21 -8.55 -2.61
N GLN A 125 -11.54 -9.52 -1.76
CA GLN A 125 -12.66 -10.44 -1.99
C GLN A 125 -14.01 -9.71 -2.04
N ALA A 126 -14.27 -8.79 -1.12
CA ALA A 126 -15.51 -8.02 -1.08
C ALA A 126 -15.65 -7.07 -2.30
N LEU A 127 -14.54 -6.53 -2.79
CA LEU A 127 -14.48 -5.62 -3.95
C LEU A 127 -14.27 -6.35 -5.28
N HIS A 128 -14.11 -7.68 -5.27
CA HIS A 128 -13.85 -8.46 -6.48
C HIS A 128 -14.89 -8.23 -7.59
N PRO A 129 -16.20 -8.15 -7.31
CA PRO A 129 -17.19 -7.84 -8.34
C PRO A 129 -16.95 -6.50 -9.03
N ALA A 130 -16.65 -5.43 -8.28
CA ALA A 130 -16.37 -4.10 -8.81
C ALA A 130 -15.05 -4.04 -9.60
N LEU A 131 -14.00 -4.72 -9.10
CA LEU A 131 -12.72 -4.86 -9.82
C LEU A 131 -12.91 -5.60 -11.15
N LYS A 132 -13.65 -6.69 -11.15
CA LYS A 132 -13.93 -7.49 -12.35
C LYS A 132 -14.78 -6.72 -13.35
N ALA A 133 -15.74 -5.92 -12.89
CA ALA A 133 -16.57 -5.06 -13.73
C ALA A 133 -15.78 -3.95 -14.45
N ALA A 134 -14.68 -3.45 -13.83
CA ALA A 134 -13.79 -2.46 -14.44
C ALA A 134 -12.74 -3.09 -15.39
N ALA A 135 -12.45 -4.39 -15.22
CA ALA A 135 -11.33 -5.05 -15.86
C ALA A 135 -11.62 -5.52 -17.28
N SER A 136 -10.63 -5.40 -18.17
CA SER A 136 -10.59 -6.07 -19.45
C SER A 136 -9.14 -6.47 -19.78
N HIS A 137 -8.95 -7.30 -20.81
CA HIS A 137 -7.60 -7.70 -21.24
C HIS A 137 -6.72 -6.50 -21.58
N ASP A 138 -7.27 -5.48 -22.24
CA ASP A 138 -6.52 -4.31 -22.67
C ASP A 138 -6.45 -3.19 -21.61
N ARG A 139 -7.22 -3.33 -20.54
CA ARG A 139 -7.30 -2.39 -19.43
C ARG A 139 -7.52 -3.15 -18.11
N PRO A 140 -6.50 -3.85 -17.60
CA PRO A 140 -6.66 -4.63 -16.39
C PRO A 140 -6.94 -3.75 -15.17
N ALA A 141 -7.75 -4.27 -14.23
CA ALA A 141 -7.85 -3.68 -12.91
C ALA A 141 -6.58 -4.01 -12.09
N LYS A 142 -6.32 -3.22 -11.06
CA LYS A 142 -5.08 -3.28 -10.28
C LYS A 142 -5.37 -3.46 -8.79
N VAL A 143 -4.67 -4.37 -8.15
CA VAL A 143 -4.60 -4.48 -6.69
C VAL A 143 -3.16 -4.29 -6.28
N ILE A 144 -2.87 -3.27 -5.47
CA ILE A 144 -1.53 -2.95 -4.97
C ILE A 144 -1.51 -3.11 -3.47
N ASN A 145 -0.75 -4.07 -2.97
CA ASN A 145 -0.57 -4.30 -1.54
C ASN A 145 0.66 -3.55 -1.02
N ILE A 146 0.51 -2.73 0.02
CA ILE A 146 1.65 -2.07 0.66
C ILE A 146 2.25 -3.00 1.71
N THR A 147 3.37 -3.61 1.35
CA THR A 147 4.15 -4.52 2.20
C THR A 147 5.18 -3.74 3.03
N SER A 148 6.40 -4.17 3.14
CA SER A 148 7.55 -3.50 3.75
C SER A 148 8.83 -4.21 3.38
N ILE A 149 9.96 -3.51 3.43
CA ILE A 149 11.29 -4.16 3.44
C ILE A 149 11.46 -5.11 4.62
N ASP A 150 10.72 -4.93 5.72
CA ASP A 150 10.71 -5.83 6.88
C ASP A 150 10.04 -7.19 6.59
N GLY A 151 9.41 -7.34 5.44
CA GLY A 151 9.01 -8.63 4.90
C GLY A 151 10.10 -9.33 4.09
N GLN A 152 11.22 -8.66 3.81
CA GLN A 152 12.34 -9.13 2.98
C GLN A 152 13.67 -9.21 3.73
N ARG A 153 13.85 -8.40 4.78
CA ARG A 153 15.06 -8.33 5.61
C ARG A 153 14.71 -8.11 7.06
N LEU A 154 15.66 -8.41 7.95
CA LEU A 154 15.54 -8.11 9.37
C LEU A 154 15.94 -6.66 9.66
N ASN A 155 15.32 -6.09 10.67
CA ASN A 155 15.76 -4.88 11.37
C ASN A 155 16.01 -5.21 12.85
N PRO A 156 16.64 -4.33 13.63
CA PRO A 156 16.96 -4.63 15.02
C PRO A 156 15.76 -4.53 16.00
N TRP A 157 14.57 -4.17 15.53
CA TRP A 157 13.41 -3.97 16.40
C TRP A 157 12.62 -5.26 16.59
N GLU A 158 12.14 -5.49 17.78
CA GLU A 158 11.35 -6.67 18.15
C GLU A 158 9.88 -6.52 17.72
N THR A 159 9.67 -6.47 16.40
CA THR A 159 8.35 -6.32 15.77
C THR A 159 7.94 -7.62 15.07
N TYR A 160 7.88 -8.72 15.82
CA TYR A 160 7.71 -10.09 15.31
C TYR A 160 6.51 -10.27 14.41
N SER A 161 5.31 -9.88 14.88
CA SER A 161 4.08 -9.99 14.09
C SER A 161 4.12 -9.10 12.84
N TYR A 162 4.81 -7.96 12.88
CA TYR A 162 4.95 -7.08 11.72
C TYR A 162 5.79 -7.73 10.61
N HIS A 163 6.99 -8.25 10.96
CA HIS A 163 7.84 -8.99 10.01
C HIS A 163 7.08 -10.17 9.38
N ALA A 164 6.46 -11.00 10.23
CA ALA A 164 5.65 -12.13 9.79
C ALA A 164 4.52 -11.70 8.85
N SER A 165 3.78 -10.65 9.20
CA SER A 165 2.65 -10.16 8.40
C SER A 165 3.09 -9.61 7.03
N LYS A 166 4.21 -8.89 6.97
CA LYS A 166 4.70 -8.31 5.71
C LYS A 166 5.30 -9.36 4.78
N SER A 167 6.00 -10.37 5.33
CA SER A 167 6.42 -11.55 4.56
C SER A 167 5.21 -12.35 4.04
N ALA A 168 4.20 -12.57 4.89
CA ALA A 168 2.97 -13.25 4.50
C ALA A 168 2.22 -12.49 3.39
N LEU A 169 2.14 -11.15 3.46
CA LEU A 169 1.46 -10.34 2.45
C LEU A 169 2.21 -10.35 1.10
N ILE A 170 3.54 -10.38 1.10
CA ILE A 170 4.35 -10.58 -0.12
C ILE A 170 3.99 -11.91 -0.79
N TYR A 171 3.91 -12.99 -0.02
CA TYR A 171 3.56 -14.30 -0.59
C TYR A 171 2.09 -14.39 -1.00
N LEU A 172 1.18 -13.83 -0.20
CA LEU A 172 -0.25 -13.75 -0.50
C LEU A 172 -0.51 -12.96 -1.80
N THR A 173 0.25 -11.91 -2.06
CA THR A 173 0.21 -11.15 -3.33
C THR A 173 0.42 -12.08 -4.52
N LYS A 174 1.42 -12.95 -4.51
CA LYS A 174 1.68 -13.93 -5.57
C LYS A 174 0.52 -14.91 -5.74
N ARG A 175 -0.04 -15.40 -4.63
CA ARG A 175 -1.15 -16.36 -4.69
C ARG A 175 -2.45 -15.72 -5.21
N MET A 176 -2.72 -14.48 -4.80
CA MET A 176 -3.86 -13.71 -5.31
C MET A 176 -3.69 -13.39 -6.80
N ALA A 177 -2.48 -12.97 -7.22
CA ALA A 177 -2.17 -12.71 -8.62
C ALA A 177 -2.44 -13.92 -9.51
N ALA A 178 -1.97 -15.10 -9.11
CA ALA A 178 -2.17 -16.35 -9.85
C ALA A 178 -3.65 -16.73 -10.04
N ARG A 179 -4.56 -16.26 -9.17
CA ARG A 179 -6.01 -16.52 -9.32
C ARG A 179 -6.71 -15.38 -10.05
N LEU A 180 -6.39 -14.14 -9.73
CA LEU A 180 -7.16 -12.98 -10.19
C LEU A 180 -6.79 -12.54 -11.60
N ILE A 181 -5.64 -12.99 -12.13
CA ILE A 181 -5.26 -12.74 -13.53
C ILE A 181 -6.28 -13.31 -14.52
N GLU A 182 -6.98 -14.41 -14.17
CA GLU A 182 -8.06 -14.99 -14.98
C GLU A 182 -9.23 -14.02 -15.18
N ASP A 183 -9.42 -13.08 -14.25
CA ASP A 183 -10.42 -12.02 -14.30
C ASP A 183 -9.84 -10.68 -14.80
N SER A 184 -8.65 -10.70 -15.42
CA SER A 184 -7.91 -9.50 -15.86
C SER A 184 -7.61 -8.52 -14.72
N ILE A 185 -7.32 -9.02 -13.51
CA ILE A 185 -6.96 -8.22 -12.35
C ILE A 185 -5.50 -8.50 -12.00
N ASN A 186 -4.64 -7.51 -12.16
CA ASN A 186 -3.24 -7.59 -11.78
C ASN A 186 -3.06 -7.31 -10.30
N VAL A 187 -2.46 -8.25 -9.58
CA VAL A 187 -2.11 -8.06 -8.17
C VAL A 187 -0.61 -7.92 -8.03
N THR A 188 -0.17 -6.85 -7.39
CA THR A 188 1.25 -6.52 -7.16
C THR A 188 1.45 -6.01 -5.73
N SER A 189 2.69 -5.80 -5.33
CA SER A 189 2.97 -5.11 -4.07
C SER A 189 4.12 -4.11 -4.18
N ILE A 190 4.14 -3.17 -3.24
CA ILE A 190 5.25 -2.25 -3.01
C ILE A 190 5.80 -2.56 -1.62
N ALA A 191 7.12 -2.66 -1.50
CA ALA A 191 7.84 -2.81 -0.24
C ALA A 191 8.59 -1.51 0.10
N PRO A 192 7.98 -0.60 0.87
CA PRO A 192 8.62 0.65 1.27
C PRO A 192 9.77 0.42 2.26
N GLY A 193 10.83 1.23 2.12
CA GLY A 193 11.84 1.45 3.14
C GLY A 193 11.46 2.57 4.12
N ALA A 194 12.41 3.43 4.42
CA ALA A 194 12.21 4.56 5.34
C ALA A 194 11.50 5.73 4.64
N PHE A 195 10.24 5.93 4.98
CA PHE A 195 9.43 7.11 4.63
C PHE A 195 8.95 7.78 5.92
N ALA A 196 8.90 9.12 5.94
CA ALA A 196 8.38 9.87 7.06
C ALA A 196 6.87 9.61 7.23
N SER A 197 6.46 9.08 8.40
CA SER A 197 5.05 8.81 8.69
C SER A 197 4.81 8.67 10.19
N GLU A 198 3.54 8.68 10.62
CA GLU A 198 3.17 8.38 12.00
C GLU A 198 3.53 6.94 12.43
N MET A 199 3.61 6.01 11.50
CA MET A 199 4.06 4.65 11.77
C MET A 199 5.58 4.58 11.91
N ASN A 200 6.31 5.36 11.12
CA ASN A 200 7.76 5.46 11.15
C ASN A 200 8.18 6.85 11.68
N ARG A 201 7.98 7.03 13.00
CA ARG A 201 8.35 8.27 13.69
C ARG A 201 9.86 8.53 13.63
N ALA A 202 10.67 7.47 13.67
CA ALA A 202 12.13 7.60 13.59
C ALA A 202 12.54 8.28 12.26
N ALA A 203 11.96 7.88 11.14
CA ALA A 203 12.21 8.53 9.85
C ALA A 203 11.63 9.94 9.78
N ARG A 204 10.51 10.21 10.48
CA ARG A 204 9.91 11.55 10.54
C ARG A 204 10.75 12.52 11.39
N ASP A 205 11.17 12.07 12.58
CA ASP A 205 11.75 12.93 13.60
C ASP A 205 13.30 12.99 13.51
N HIS A 206 13.93 11.98 12.88
CA HIS A 206 15.39 11.82 12.80
C HIS A 206 15.87 11.43 11.40
N ALA A 207 15.30 12.06 10.36
CA ALA A 207 15.54 11.75 8.94
C ALA A 207 17.04 11.66 8.59
N ASP A 208 17.85 12.62 9.00
CA ASP A 208 19.29 12.68 8.70
C ASP A 208 20.08 11.52 9.33
N ALA A 209 19.69 11.10 10.54
CA ALA A 209 20.33 9.97 11.20
C ALA A 209 20.00 8.66 10.48
N ILE A 210 18.74 8.46 10.11
CA ILE A 210 18.29 7.29 9.35
C ILE A 210 18.94 7.26 7.95
N ALA A 211 19.03 8.42 7.27
CA ALA A 211 19.61 8.56 5.93
C ALA A 211 21.06 8.07 5.86
N LYS A 212 21.85 8.21 6.93
CA LYS A 212 23.26 7.74 6.97
C LYS A 212 23.36 6.24 6.72
N GLY A 213 22.40 5.46 7.21
CA GLY A 213 22.34 4.00 7.03
C GLY A 213 21.75 3.53 5.71
N ILE A 214 21.15 4.44 4.91
CA ILE A 214 20.56 4.12 3.61
C ILE A 214 21.62 4.31 2.51
N PRO A 215 21.80 3.35 1.58
CA PRO A 215 22.76 3.52 0.47
C PRO A 215 22.54 4.81 -0.32
N ALA A 216 21.30 5.18 -0.64
CA ALA A 216 20.93 6.42 -1.34
C ALA A 216 21.15 7.71 -0.51
N LYS A 217 21.55 7.61 0.77
CA LYS A 217 21.85 8.73 1.68
C LYS A 217 20.68 9.70 1.92
N ARG A 218 19.48 9.23 1.73
CA ARG A 218 18.24 9.95 2.06
C ARG A 218 17.11 8.98 2.42
N ILE A 219 16.10 9.46 3.11
CA ILE A 219 14.82 8.78 3.22
C ILE A 219 14.01 8.98 1.93
N GLY A 220 12.96 8.17 1.73
CA GLY A 220 12.02 8.36 0.63
C GLY A 220 11.17 9.60 0.80
N VAL A 221 10.84 10.26 -0.32
CA VAL A 221 9.92 11.41 -0.39
C VAL A 221 8.61 11.00 -1.07
N ASP A 222 7.62 11.90 -1.05
CA ASP A 222 6.27 11.62 -1.54
C ASP A 222 6.27 11.16 -3.00
N GLU A 223 7.12 11.74 -3.84
CA GLU A 223 7.26 11.43 -5.25
C GLU A 223 7.84 10.03 -5.50
N ASP A 224 8.74 9.54 -4.64
CA ASP A 224 9.28 8.18 -4.75
C ASP A 224 8.18 7.13 -4.58
N MET A 225 7.28 7.35 -3.63
CA MET A 225 6.15 6.45 -3.37
C MET A 225 5.06 6.58 -4.42
N ALA A 226 4.69 7.81 -4.75
CA ALA A 226 3.69 8.10 -5.77
C ALA A 226 4.13 7.53 -7.14
N GLY A 227 5.40 7.73 -7.52
CA GLY A 227 5.96 7.23 -8.78
C GLY A 227 5.86 5.71 -8.91
N ALA A 228 6.26 4.97 -7.87
CA ALA A 228 6.14 3.51 -7.86
C ALA A 228 4.67 3.04 -7.94
N ALA A 229 3.77 3.69 -7.20
CA ALA A 229 2.35 3.36 -7.23
C ALA A 229 1.69 3.70 -8.57
N ILE A 230 2.01 4.85 -9.18
CA ILE A 230 1.54 5.26 -10.51
C ILE A 230 2.02 4.25 -11.57
N TYR A 231 3.29 3.82 -11.50
CA TYR A 231 3.81 2.81 -12.42
C TYR A 231 2.95 1.54 -12.38
N LEU A 232 2.69 0.97 -11.21
CA LEU A 232 1.89 -0.25 -11.08
C LEU A 232 0.41 -0.05 -11.42
N ALA A 233 -0.14 1.13 -11.14
CA ALA A 233 -1.55 1.45 -11.36
C ALA A 233 -1.89 1.78 -12.83
N SER A 234 -0.91 2.28 -13.57
CA SER A 234 -1.07 2.75 -14.94
C SER A 234 -0.83 1.65 -15.98
N ARG A 235 -0.99 2.00 -17.25
CA ARG A 235 -0.67 1.13 -18.39
C ARG A 235 0.80 0.70 -18.41
N ALA A 236 1.71 1.49 -17.85
CA ALA A 236 3.12 1.12 -17.75
C ALA A 236 3.34 -0.17 -16.95
N GLY A 237 2.47 -0.46 -15.98
CA GLY A 237 2.52 -1.65 -15.13
C GLY A 237 1.61 -2.81 -15.58
N ASP A 238 1.03 -2.79 -16.78
CA ASP A 238 0.07 -3.84 -17.20
C ASP A 238 0.70 -5.23 -17.30
N TYR A 239 2.00 -5.32 -17.54
CA TYR A 239 2.71 -6.61 -17.65
C TYR A 239 3.41 -7.04 -16.36
N VAL A 240 3.19 -6.30 -15.26
CA VAL A 240 3.72 -6.64 -13.93
C VAL A 240 2.64 -7.35 -13.11
N VAL A 241 2.85 -8.63 -12.81
CA VAL A 241 1.89 -9.49 -12.11
C VAL A 241 2.59 -10.32 -11.05
N GLY A 242 2.07 -10.28 -9.82
CA GLY A 242 2.57 -11.07 -8.70
C GLY A 242 3.91 -10.61 -8.11
N ASP A 243 4.48 -9.53 -8.60
CA ASP A 243 5.79 -9.03 -8.17
C ASP A 243 5.70 -8.00 -7.04
N THR A 244 6.83 -7.79 -6.37
CA THR A 244 7.03 -6.82 -5.29
C THR A 244 8.11 -5.83 -5.68
N ILE A 245 7.72 -4.57 -5.87
CA ILE A 245 8.69 -3.49 -6.11
C ILE A 245 9.21 -2.96 -4.78
N THR A 246 10.52 -3.04 -4.57
CA THR A 246 11.17 -2.48 -3.38
C THR A 246 11.55 -1.02 -3.62
N VAL A 247 11.07 -0.11 -2.74
CA VAL A 247 11.31 1.34 -2.82
C VAL A 247 11.95 1.79 -1.51
N ASP A 248 13.28 1.65 -1.38
CA ASP A 248 13.98 1.68 -0.10
C ASP A 248 15.35 2.38 -0.12
N GLY A 249 15.73 2.97 -1.23
CA GLY A 249 17.06 3.59 -1.38
C GLY A 249 18.21 2.59 -1.32
N GLY A 250 17.94 1.29 -1.58
CA GLY A 250 18.93 0.23 -1.68
C GLY A 250 19.14 -0.58 -0.40
N LEU A 251 18.34 -0.40 0.63
CA LEU A 251 18.51 -1.09 1.93
C LEU A 251 18.44 -2.61 1.82
N VAL A 252 17.61 -3.16 0.93
CA VAL A 252 17.48 -4.61 0.74
C VAL A 252 18.54 -5.15 -0.21
N HIS A 253 18.78 -4.48 -1.34
CA HIS A 253 19.55 -5.08 -2.44
C HIS A 253 20.92 -4.47 -2.67
N ALA A 254 21.25 -3.32 -2.08
CA ALA A 254 22.49 -2.59 -2.31
C ALA A 254 23.25 -2.22 -1.01
N ALA A 255 22.76 -2.63 0.17
CA ALA A 255 23.48 -2.43 1.42
C ALA A 255 24.56 -3.51 1.56
N LEU A 256 25.83 -3.09 1.49
CA LEU A 256 26.94 -3.94 1.90
C LEU A 256 26.94 -4.01 3.43
N GLY A 257 27.13 -5.21 4.00
CA GLY A 257 27.43 -5.35 5.43
C GLY A 257 28.63 -4.49 5.81
N THR A 258 28.73 -4.07 7.08
CA THR A 258 29.94 -3.43 7.58
C THR A 258 31.13 -4.31 7.22
N SER A 259 32.09 -3.78 6.45
CA SER A 259 33.37 -4.43 6.23
C SER A 259 33.96 -4.72 7.61
N ILE A 260 34.29 -5.97 7.88
CA ILE A 260 35.23 -6.29 8.93
C ILE A 260 36.50 -5.63 8.44
N ASP A 261 36.92 -4.54 9.08
CA ASP A 261 38.19 -3.89 8.77
C ASP A 261 39.27 -4.95 8.88
N ALA A 262 39.88 -5.24 7.72
CA ALA A 262 40.98 -6.16 7.62
C ALA A 262 42.28 -5.44 7.99
#